data_07c159ee95588b94c9c1093dc5829ab8
#
_entry.id   07c159ee95588b94c9c1093dc5829ab8
#
_cell.length_a   1.000
_cell.length_b   1.000
_cell.length_c   1.000
_cell.angle_alpha   90.00
_cell.angle_beta   90.00
_cell.angle_gamma   90.00
#
_symmetry.space_group_name_H-M   'P 1'
#
loop_
_entity.id
_entity.type
_entity.pdbx_description
1 polymer ?
#
loop_
_entity_poly.entity_id
_entity_poly.type
_entity_poly.pdbx_seq_one_letter_code
_entity_poly.pdbx_strand_id
1 'polypeptide(L)'
;MCDGGLPGFISDPQEYTINPKENSVYDVIFYTGFTYRIKLCTKNTPAKLEFNLVDEKGNTQFTKNIEAGFFRDFEFDTLFHGKIIIKPLDSSIKEAQLLIGYKKKKKEN
;
A
#
# COMPACT_ATOMS: atom_id res chain seq x y z
N MET A 1 -7.48 5.12 12.34
CA MET A 1 -7.83 3.97 11.50
C MET A 1 -6.67 2.99 11.35
N CYS A 2 -5.53 3.41 10.88
CA CYS A 2 -4.32 2.62 10.92
C CYS A 2 -3.57 2.90 12.22
N ASP A 3 -4.11 2.43 13.32
CA ASP A 3 -3.54 2.64 14.64
C ASP A 3 -2.15 2.01 14.74
N GLY A 4 -1.22 2.70 15.43
CA GLY A 4 0.15 2.24 15.56
C GLY A 4 1.05 2.58 14.38
N GLY A 5 0.54 3.16 13.32
CA GLY A 5 1.33 3.59 12.17
C GLY A 5 2.20 2.48 11.58
N LEU A 6 3.47 2.76 11.38
CA LEU A 6 4.45 1.80 10.84
C LEU A 6 5.67 1.74 11.77
N PRO A 7 5.59 0.97 12.89
CA PRO A 7 6.69 0.89 13.84
C PRO A 7 7.99 0.42 13.18
N GLY A 8 9.11 1.05 13.52
CA GLY A 8 10.42 0.70 12.99
C GLY A 8 10.79 1.39 11.67
N PHE A 9 9.88 2.15 11.09
CA PHE A 9 10.14 2.90 9.87
C PHE A 9 10.52 4.34 10.21
N ILE A 10 11.49 4.88 9.48
CA ILE A 10 12.15 6.13 9.84
C ILE A 10 11.30 7.37 9.56
N SER A 11 10.61 7.36 8.43
CA SER A 11 9.82 8.50 8.00
C SER A 11 8.40 8.43 8.50
N ASP A 12 7.78 9.59 8.61
CA ASP A 12 6.34 9.64 8.77
C ASP A 12 5.69 9.00 7.54
N PRO A 13 4.76 8.07 7.73
CA PRO A 13 4.14 7.44 6.58
C PRO A 13 3.29 8.44 5.80
N GLN A 14 3.28 8.29 4.47
CA GLN A 14 2.31 8.99 3.65
C GLN A 14 0.95 8.36 3.87
N GLU A 15 -0.05 9.18 4.12
CA GLU A 15 -1.40 8.72 4.40
C GLU A 15 -2.34 9.13 3.28
N TYR A 16 -3.13 8.18 2.81
CA TYR A 16 -4.14 8.41 1.77
C TYR A 16 -5.48 7.89 2.26
N THR A 17 -6.49 8.74 2.20
CA THR A 17 -7.87 8.31 2.46
C THR A 17 -8.44 7.72 1.17
N ILE A 18 -8.93 6.50 1.25
CA ILE A 18 -9.46 5.77 0.11
C ILE A 18 -10.96 6.00 0.02
N ASN A 19 -11.44 6.35 -1.18
CA ASN A 19 -12.88 6.41 -1.43
C ASN A 19 -13.40 4.98 -1.61
N PRO A 20 -14.25 4.48 -0.69
CA PRO A 20 -14.71 3.09 -0.77
C PRO A 20 -15.72 2.83 -1.89
N LYS A 21 -16.13 3.84 -2.62
CA LYS A 21 -17.12 3.71 -3.70
C LYS A 21 -16.51 3.71 -5.09
N GLU A 22 -15.24 4.02 -5.19
CA GLU A 22 -14.53 4.16 -6.47
C GLU A 22 -13.18 3.48 -6.40
N ASN A 23 -12.62 3.17 -7.58
CA ASN A 23 -11.24 2.75 -7.66
C ASN A 23 -10.34 3.93 -7.31
N SER A 24 -9.34 3.69 -6.47
CA SER A 24 -8.37 4.70 -6.08
C SER A 24 -7.04 4.39 -6.73
N VAL A 25 -6.43 5.41 -7.34
CA VAL A 25 -5.16 5.27 -8.07
C VAL A 25 -4.16 6.27 -7.49
N TYR A 26 -3.00 5.77 -7.09
CA TYR A 26 -1.92 6.59 -6.52
C TYR A 26 -0.64 6.35 -7.30
N ASP A 27 -0.04 7.44 -7.80
CA ASP A 27 1.29 7.35 -8.42
C ASP A 27 2.35 7.17 -7.33
N VAL A 28 3.26 6.23 -7.53
CA VAL A 28 4.32 5.94 -6.58
C VAL A 28 5.66 5.81 -7.27
N ILE A 29 6.72 6.20 -6.54
CA ILE A 29 8.10 5.99 -6.94
C ILE A 29 8.81 5.33 -5.77
N PHE A 30 9.38 4.15 -6.01
CA PHE A 30 10.14 3.44 -4.99
C PHE A 30 11.59 3.31 -5.42
N TYR A 31 12.49 3.73 -4.53
CA TYR A 31 13.93 3.77 -4.80
C TYR A 31 14.59 2.49 -4.29
N THR A 32 15.73 2.18 -4.87
CA THR A 32 16.56 1.07 -4.37
C THR A 32 17.19 1.44 -3.02
N GLY A 33 17.57 0.45 -2.25
CA GLY A 33 18.23 0.67 -0.96
C GLY A 33 17.31 0.90 0.22
N PHE A 34 16.01 0.78 0.00
CA PHE A 34 14.99 0.96 1.04
C PHE A 34 14.06 -0.23 1.09
N THR A 35 13.52 -0.49 2.29
CA THR A 35 12.37 -1.37 2.45
C THR A 35 11.14 -0.49 2.62
N TYR A 36 10.16 -0.69 1.76
CA TYR A 36 8.89 0.03 1.82
C TYR A 36 7.83 -0.86 2.44
N ARG A 37 7.10 -0.32 3.39
CA ARG A 37 5.92 -1.01 3.93
C ARG A 37 4.67 -0.30 3.48
N ILE A 38 3.78 -1.07 2.87
CA ILE A 38 2.46 -0.61 2.46
C ILE A 38 1.45 -1.27 3.38
N LYS A 39 0.66 -0.46 4.07
CA LYS A 39 -0.36 -0.93 5.01
C LYS A 39 -1.72 -0.39 4.59
N LEU A 40 -2.70 -1.26 4.54
CA LEU A 40 -4.07 -0.91 4.19
C LEU A 40 -4.97 -1.27 5.35
N CYS A 41 -5.74 -0.31 5.82
CA CYS A 41 -6.62 -0.47 6.97
C CYS A 41 -8.05 -0.10 6.58
N THR A 42 -9.00 -0.82 7.14
CA THR A 42 -10.42 -0.52 6.98
C THR A 42 -11.08 -0.33 8.33
N LYS A 43 -12.08 0.54 8.39
CA LYS A 43 -12.79 0.82 9.64
C LYS A 43 -13.79 -0.28 10.00
N ASN A 44 -14.49 -0.77 9.01
CA ASN A 44 -15.47 -1.84 9.21
C ASN A 44 -14.96 -3.13 8.59
N THR A 45 -15.02 -4.19 9.34
CA THR A 45 -14.64 -5.52 8.87
C THR A 45 -15.84 -6.45 8.91
N PRO A 46 -15.92 -7.42 7.99
CA PRO A 46 -15.03 -7.62 6.86
C PRO A 46 -15.28 -6.60 5.74
N ALA A 47 -14.20 -6.11 5.15
CA ALA A 47 -14.27 -5.23 4.00
C ALA A 47 -13.36 -5.81 2.92
N LYS A 48 -13.90 -6.00 1.72
CA LYS A 48 -13.15 -6.62 0.63
C LYS A 48 -12.64 -5.57 -0.33
N LEU A 49 -11.33 -5.57 -0.50
CA LEU A 49 -10.62 -4.68 -1.42
C LEU A 49 -9.68 -5.50 -2.28
N GLU A 50 -9.45 -5.07 -3.50
CA GLU A 50 -8.39 -5.60 -4.33
C GLU A 50 -7.25 -4.60 -4.36
N PHE A 51 -6.05 -5.04 -3.95
CA PHE A 51 -4.83 -4.24 -3.99
C PHE A 51 -4.01 -4.65 -5.19
N ASN A 52 -3.57 -3.66 -5.98
CA ASN A 52 -2.73 -3.90 -7.15
C ASN A 52 -1.56 -2.93 -7.15
N LEU A 53 -0.37 -3.46 -7.42
CA LEU A 53 0.82 -2.69 -7.69
C LEU A 53 1.18 -2.92 -9.15
N VAL A 54 1.13 -1.86 -9.96
CA VAL A 54 1.40 -1.95 -11.40
C VAL A 54 2.54 -1.02 -11.78
N ASP A 55 3.34 -1.43 -12.78
CA ASP A 55 4.42 -0.58 -13.27
C ASP A 55 3.90 0.48 -14.24
N GLU A 56 4.79 1.36 -14.72
CA GLU A 56 4.40 2.45 -15.62
C GLU A 56 3.87 1.97 -16.98
N LYS A 57 4.15 0.71 -17.34
CA LYS A 57 3.66 0.10 -18.56
C LYS A 57 2.30 -0.58 -18.36
N GLY A 58 1.78 -0.58 -17.13
CA GLY A 58 0.52 -1.21 -16.81
C GLY A 58 0.62 -2.69 -16.46
N ASN A 59 1.83 -3.23 -16.31
CA ASN A 59 2.02 -4.62 -15.92
C ASN A 59 1.86 -4.78 -14.42
N THR A 60 1.02 -5.72 -14.00
CA THR A 60 0.79 -5.99 -12.58
C THR A 60 2.00 -6.68 -11.98
N GLN A 61 2.59 -6.07 -10.96
CA GLN A 61 3.72 -6.63 -10.22
C GLN A 61 3.25 -7.43 -9.01
N PHE A 62 2.13 -7.04 -8.43
CA PHE A 62 1.57 -7.71 -7.26
C PHE A 62 0.08 -7.41 -7.20
N THR A 63 -0.71 -8.42 -6.86
CA THR A 63 -2.15 -8.26 -6.64
C THR A 63 -2.59 -9.15 -5.49
N LYS A 64 -3.54 -8.67 -4.70
CA LYS A 64 -4.11 -9.44 -3.61
C LYS A 64 -5.51 -8.95 -3.25
N ASN A 65 -6.41 -9.89 -3.01
CA ASN A 65 -7.71 -9.60 -2.42
C ASN A 65 -7.54 -9.54 -0.90
N ILE A 66 -8.02 -8.48 -0.30
CA ILE A 66 -7.79 -8.18 1.11
C ILE A 66 -9.13 -8.14 1.83
N GLU A 67 -9.18 -8.80 3.01
CA GLU A 67 -10.32 -8.69 3.92
C GLU A 67 -9.84 -8.09 5.22
N ALA A 68 -10.26 -7.12 5.79
CA ALA A 68 -10.00 -6.63 7.16
C ALA A 68 -8.65 -5.99 7.43
N GLY A 69 -7.79 -5.83 6.46
CA GLY A 69 -6.50 -5.18 6.67
C GLY A 69 -5.35 -5.98 6.11
N PHE A 70 -4.26 -5.29 5.87
CA PHE A 70 -3.15 -5.88 5.14
C PHE A 70 -1.91 -5.03 5.31
N PHE A 71 -0.75 -5.67 5.42
CA PHE A 71 0.51 -4.98 5.18
C PHE A 71 1.47 -5.90 4.44
N ARG A 72 2.39 -5.29 3.71
CA ARG A 72 3.45 -6.01 3.02
C ARG A 72 4.66 -5.10 2.81
N ASP A 73 5.84 -5.72 2.91
CA ASP A 73 7.11 -5.05 2.65
C ASP A 73 7.56 -5.33 1.23
N PHE A 74 8.09 -4.31 0.57
CA PHE A 74 8.62 -4.39 -0.78
C PHE A 74 10.02 -3.83 -0.83
N GLU A 75 10.89 -4.50 -1.60
CA GLU A 75 12.24 -4.03 -1.90
C GLU A 75 12.44 -4.12 -3.40
N PHE A 76 13.09 -3.12 -3.97
CA PHE A 76 13.25 -3.03 -5.42
C PHE A 76 14.73 -2.99 -5.77
N ASP A 77 15.14 -3.78 -6.78
CA ASP A 77 16.52 -3.81 -7.28
C ASP A 77 16.81 -2.67 -8.24
N THR A 78 15.80 -2.07 -8.82
CA THR A 78 15.88 -0.91 -9.69
C THR A 78 14.83 0.09 -9.29
N LEU A 79 14.99 1.35 -9.72
CA LEU A 79 13.96 2.36 -9.49
C LEU A 79 12.62 1.88 -10.05
N PHE A 80 11.61 1.88 -9.20
CA PHE A 80 10.26 1.51 -9.59
C PHE A 80 9.39 2.75 -9.68
N HIS A 81 8.77 2.93 -10.83
CA HIS A 81 7.78 3.97 -11.05
C HIS A 81 6.50 3.31 -11.53
N GLY A 82 5.41 3.54 -10.81
CA GLY A 82 4.16 2.89 -11.16
C GLY A 82 2.98 3.44 -10.37
N LYS A 83 2.01 2.57 -10.15
CA LYS A 83 0.76 2.96 -9.48
C LYS A 83 0.31 1.88 -8.51
N ILE A 84 -0.31 2.34 -7.43
CA ILE A 84 -1.11 1.49 -6.55
C ILE A 84 -2.56 1.73 -6.93
N ILE A 85 -3.28 0.65 -7.26
CA ILE A 85 -4.69 0.71 -7.63
C ILE A 85 -5.47 -0.11 -6.62
N ILE A 86 -6.42 0.52 -5.94
CA ILE A 86 -7.25 -0.13 -4.94
C ILE A 86 -8.68 -0.13 -5.43
N LYS A 87 -9.24 -1.33 -5.57
CA LYS A 87 -10.59 -1.53 -6.09
C LYS A 87 -11.50 -2.05 -4.97
N PRO A 88 -12.55 -1.33 -4.58
CA PRO A 88 -13.53 -1.86 -3.64
C PRO A 88 -14.27 -3.03 -4.27
N LEU A 89 -14.36 -4.14 -3.53
CA LEU A 89 -15.11 -5.32 -3.97
C LEU A 89 -16.44 -5.47 -3.23
N ASP A 90 -16.65 -4.64 -2.20
CA ASP A 90 -17.85 -4.71 -1.35
C ASP A 90 -18.31 -3.29 -1.05
N SER A 91 -19.58 -3.01 -1.30
CA SER A 91 -20.16 -1.69 -1.07
C SER A 91 -20.36 -1.36 0.41
N SER A 92 -20.14 -2.31 1.31
CA SER A 92 -20.29 -2.08 2.76
C SER A 92 -19.10 -1.34 3.38
N ILE A 93 -18.01 -1.12 2.64
CA ILE A 93 -16.84 -0.41 3.14
C ILE A 93 -17.19 1.06 3.38
N LYS A 94 -17.01 1.54 4.61
CA LYS A 94 -17.28 2.93 4.94
C LYS A 94 -16.04 3.80 4.86
N GLU A 95 -14.92 3.32 5.34
CA GLU A 95 -13.65 4.05 5.33
C GLU A 95 -12.49 3.10 5.15
N ALA A 96 -11.50 3.54 4.41
CA ALA A 96 -10.23 2.84 4.26
C ALA A 96 -9.08 3.84 4.20
N GLN A 97 -7.92 3.43 4.66
CA GLN A 97 -6.72 4.26 4.68
C GLN A 97 -5.52 3.47 4.21
N LEU A 98 -4.69 4.10 3.38
CA LEU A 98 -3.44 3.55 2.89
C LEU A 98 -2.28 4.28 3.55
N LEU A 99 -1.35 3.55 4.14
CA LEU A 99 -0.10 4.09 4.66
C LEU A 99 1.07 3.54 3.88
N ILE A 100 2.02 4.41 3.53
CA ILE A 100 3.26 4.02 2.88
C ILE A 100 4.42 4.62 3.68
N GLY A 101 5.29 3.76 4.20
CA GLY A 101 6.49 4.19 4.90
C GLY A 101 7.71 3.47 4.37
N TYR A 102 8.89 3.93 4.78
CA TYR A 102 10.13 3.30 4.35
C TYR A 102 11.19 3.37 5.44
N LYS A 103 12.18 2.49 5.31
CA LYS A 103 13.40 2.52 6.11
C LYS A 103 14.56 2.10 5.23
N LYS A 104 15.79 2.49 5.61
CA LYS A 104 16.96 2.04 4.90
C LYS A 104 17.12 0.53 5.02
N LYS A 105 17.43 -0.10 3.89
CA LYS A 105 17.74 -1.51 3.88
C LYS A 105 19.05 -1.74 4.65
N LYS A 106 19.08 -2.79 5.49
CA LYS A 106 20.31 -3.14 6.20
C LYS A 106 21.40 -3.52 5.21
N LYS A 107 22.58 -2.90 5.37
CA LYS A 107 23.75 -3.37 4.65
C LYS A 107 24.18 -4.71 5.24
N GLU A 108 24.23 -5.71 4.40
CA GLU A 108 24.89 -6.95 4.75
C GLU A 108 26.40 -6.76 4.58
N ASN A 109 27.11 -7.00 5.65
CA ASN A 109 28.56 -7.01 5.59
C ASN A 109 29.05 -8.42 5.28
#